data_9ce4d77fc2dabf4a3e5a8442fdd2d626
#
_entry.id   9ce4d77fc2dabf4a3e5a8442fdd2d626
#
_cell.length_a   1.000
_cell.length_b   1.000
_cell.length_c   1.000
_cell.angle_alpha   90.00
_cell.angle_beta   90.00
_cell.angle_gamma   90.00
#
_symmetry.space_group_name_H-M   'P 1'
#
loop_
_entity.id
_entity.type
_entity.pdbx_description
1 polymer ?
#
loop_
_entity_poly.entity_id
_entity_poly.type
_entity_poly.pdbx_seq_one_letter_code
_entity_poly.pdbx_strand_id
1 'polypeptide(L)'
;MKAQSPPGEIAGPRLSTRLAARVLRHDPAYGLSTLYFGDGELRVPMVDAPVDSGVMVVIDARDVSIALSRPMDVSITNRFPGTIAEVERLALPYVRVTFELGAERLHALVTSESVERLALEVGLRAWAMIKTVAIADVAVQARSVPTPRRWPSTDKPD
;
A
#
# COMPACT_ATOMS: atom_id res chain seq x y z
N MET A 1 22.17 27.19 8.77
CA MET A 1 20.84 27.54 8.45
C MET A 1 20.13 26.43 7.72
N LYS A 2 18.91 26.20 8.10
CA LYS A 2 18.21 25.11 7.54
C LYS A 2 17.56 25.49 6.22
N ALA A 3 17.64 24.63 5.25
CA ALA A 3 17.00 24.88 3.97
C ALA A 3 15.48 24.82 4.14
N GLN A 4 14.79 25.61 3.37
CA GLN A 4 13.34 25.62 3.39
C GLN A 4 12.79 24.78 2.27
N SER A 5 11.66 24.15 2.52
CA SER A 5 11.00 23.39 1.48
C SER A 5 10.45 24.33 0.42
N PRO A 6 10.49 23.92 -0.85
CA PRO A 6 9.87 24.71 -1.89
C PRO A 6 8.38 24.84 -1.67
N PRO A 7 7.75 25.87 -2.22
CA PRO A 7 6.30 25.98 -2.11
C PRO A 7 5.62 24.74 -2.69
N GLY A 8 4.63 24.25 -1.99
CA GLY A 8 3.89 23.09 -2.42
C GLY A 8 4.46 21.78 -1.98
N GLU A 9 5.65 21.77 -1.42
CA GLU A 9 6.24 20.55 -0.93
C GLU A 9 5.68 20.22 0.43
N ILE A 10 5.34 18.94 0.64
CA ILE A 10 4.79 18.49 1.92
C ILE A 10 5.93 18.27 2.89
N ALA A 11 5.80 18.87 4.09
CA ALA A 11 6.80 18.69 5.13
C ALA A 11 6.72 17.29 5.72
N GLY A 12 7.79 16.84 6.36
CA GLY A 12 7.82 15.59 7.08
C GLY A 12 8.59 14.51 6.35
N PRO A 13 8.68 13.33 6.96
CA PRO A 13 9.45 12.23 6.37
C PRO A 13 8.82 11.74 5.07
N ARG A 14 9.70 11.30 4.18
CA ARG A 14 9.28 10.70 2.93
C ARG A 14 9.57 9.22 3.00
N LEU A 15 8.55 8.45 3.32
CA LEU A 15 8.65 7.01 3.46
C LEU A 15 7.76 6.37 2.41
N SER A 16 8.25 5.30 1.80
CA SER A 16 7.46 4.62 0.79
C SER A 16 7.63 3.12 0.91
N THR A 17 6.67 2.41 0.34
CA THR A 17 6.71 0.97 0.22
C THR A 17 6.70 0.64 -1.26
N ARG A 18 7.54 -0.31 -1.67
CA ARG A 18 7.58 -0.77 -3.05
C ARG A 18 7.04 -2.18 -3.07
N LEU A 19 6.01 -2.39 -3.88
CA LEU A 19 5.38 -3.71 -4.01
C LEU A 19 5.52 -4.20 -5.42
N ALA A 20 6.05 -5.40 -5.59
CA ALA A 20 6.04 -6.08 -6.88
C ALA A 20 4.71 -6.76 -7.03
N ALA A 21 4.06 -6.52 -8.16
CA ALA A 21 2.71 -7.04 -8.38
C ALA A 21 2.56 -7.39 -9.86
N ARG A 22 1.42 -7.99 -10.19
CA ARG A 22 1.07 -8.29 -11.57
C ARG A 22 -0.34 -7.82 -11.84
N VAL A 23 -0.58 -7.49 -13.10
CA VAL A 23 -1.91 -7.04 -13.51
C VAL A 23 -2.83 -8.25 -13.56
N LEU A 24 -3.88 -8.22 -12.75
CA LEU A 24 -4.86 -9.30 -12.74
C LEU A 24 -5.93 -9.07 -13.79
N ARG A 25 -6.45 -7.86 -13.86
CA ARG A 25 -7.48 -7.53 -14.85
C ARG A 25 -7.64 -6.03 -14.97
N HIS A 26 -8.23 -5.62 -16.07
CA HIS A 26 -8.60 -4.24 -16.28
C HIS A 26 -10.12 -4.11 -16.24
N ASP A 27 -10.57 -2.95 -15.83
CA ASP A 27 -12.00 -2.66 -15.79
C ASP A 27 -12.21 -1.30 -16.46
N PRO A 28 -12.30 -1.28 -17.79
CA PRO A 28 -12.39 0.00 -18.50
C PRO A 28 -13.61 0.83 -18.14
N ALA A 29 -14.70 0.17 -17.73
CA ALA A 29 -15.91 0.91 -17.37
C ALA A 29 -15.65 1.85 -16.21
N TYR A 30 -14.76 1.48 -15.31
CA TYR A 30 -14.40 2.33 -14.17
C TYR A 30 -13.05 3.00 -14.32
N GLY A 31 -12.29 2.68 -15.38
CA GLY A 31 -10.95 3.24 -15.53
C GLY A 31 -9.98 2.73 -14.47
N LEU A 32 -10.16 1.48 -14.06
CA LEU A 32 -9.37 0.89 -12.99
C LEU A 32 -8.72 -0.41 -13.43
N SER A 33 -7.66 -0.76 -12.75
CA SER A 33 -7.04 -2.08 -12.87
C SER A 33 -6.97 -2.71 -11.51
N THR A 34 -6.94 -4.03 -11.48
CA THR A 34 -6.68 -4.77 -10.24
C THR A 34 -5.35 -5.46 -10.41
N LEU A 35 -4.47 -5.25 -9.44
CA LEU A 35 -3.18 -5.90 -9.40
C LEU A 35 -3.22 -6.94 -8.28
N TYR A 36 -2.36 -7.95 -8.38
CA TYR A 36 -2.24 -8.89 -7.27
C TYR A 36 -0.80 -8.98 -6.81
N PHE A 37 -0.62 -9.18 -5.52
CA PHE A 37 0.67 -9.40 -4.89
C PHE A 37 0.45 -10.40 -3.77
N GLY A 38 1.19 -11.53 -3.82
CA GLY A 38 0.92 -12.59 -2.85
C GLY A 38 -0.55 -12.97 -2.90
N ASP A 39 -1.20 -12.93 -1.76
CA ASP A 39 -2.63 -13.23 -1.67
C ASP A 39 -3.50 -11.99 -1.70
N GLY A 40 -2.91 -10.81 -1.85
CA GLY A 40 -3.64 -9.56 -1.80
C GLY A 40 -3.96 -9.02 -3.17
N GLU A 41 -4.96 -8.15 -3.22
CA GLU A 41 -5.32 -7.44 -4.45
C GLU A 41 -5.33 -5.95 -4.18
N LEU A 42 -4.87 -5.19 -5.15
CA LEU A 42 -4.77 -3.75 -5.05
C LEU A 42 -5.48 -3.12 -6.25
N ARG A 43 -6.42 -2.23 -5.97
CA ARG A 43 -7.16 -1.53 -6.99
C ARG A 43 -6.49 -0.21 -7.27
N VAL A 44 -6.14 0.04 -8.52
CA VAL A 44 -5.37 1.23 -8.91
C VAL A 44 -6.00 1.87 -10.14
N PRO A 45 -5.70 3.14 -10.44
CA PRO A 45 -6.10 3.71 -11.73
C PRO A 45 -5.54 2.84 -12.85
N MET A 46 -6.26 2.78 -13.98
CA MET A 46 -5.94 1.82 -15.01
C MET A 46 -4.49 1.92 -15.45
N VAL A 47 -3.84 0.77 -15.53
CA VAL A 47 -2.46 0.64 -15.91
C VAL A 47 -2.41 0.30 -17.39
N ASP A 48 -1.51 0.94 -18.12
CA ASP A 48 -1.36 0.68 -19.56
C ASP A 48 -0.36 -0.46 -19.75
N ALA A 49 -0.81 -1.67 -19.47
CA ALA A 49 0.00 -2.87 -19.60
C ALA A 49 -0.93 -4.07 -19.73
N PRO A 50 -0.50 -5.13 -20.44
CA PRO A 50 -1.34 -6.32 -20.58
C PRO A 50 -1.55 -7.03 -19.25
N VAL A 51 -2.61 -7.81 -19.19
CA VAL A 51 -2.86 -8.69 -18.05
C VAL A 51 -1.65 -9.59 -17.85
N ASP A 52 -1.30 -9.82 -16.60
CA ASP A 52 -0.19 -10.64 -16.15
C ASP A 52 1.18 -9.99 -16.32
N SER A 53 1.23 -8.71 -16.71
CA SER A 53 2.48 -7.97 -16.71
C SER A 53 2.95 -7.69 -15.29
N GLY A 54 4.26 -7.73 -15.11
CA GLY A 54 4.84 -7.32 -13.83
C GLY A 54 4.87 -5.81 -13.70
N VAL A 55 4.55 -5.33 -12.54
CA VAL A 55 4.57 -3.89 -12.25
C VAL A 55 5.17 -3.66 -10.87
N MET A 56 5.73 -2.48 -10.67
CA MET A 56 6.22 -2.06 -9.37
C MET A 56 5.35 -0.91 -8.90
N VAL A 57 4.75 -1.08 -7.74
CA VAL A 57 3.88 -0.05 -7.15
C VAL A 57 4.62 0.61 -6.01
N VAL A 58 4.64 1.93 -6.01
CA VAL A 58 5.24 2.69 -4.91
C VAL A 58 4.12 3.37 -4.15
N ILE A 59 4.02 3.07 -2.87
CA ILE A 59 2.97 3.60 -2.00
C ILE A 59 3.62 4.53 -0.98
N ASP A 60 3.19 5.78 -0.97
CA ASP A 60 3.68 6.75 0.01
C ASP A 60 3.02 6.45 1.35
N ALA A 61 3.83 6.39 2.40
CA ALA A 61 3.32 6.07 3.72
C ALA A 61 2.27 7.07 4.20
N ARG A 62 2.32 8.31 3.70
CA ARG A 62 1.32 9.32 4.08
C ARG A 62 -0.05 8.99 3.54
N ASP A 63 -0.13 8.13 2.54
CA ASP A 63 -1.41 7.76 1.94
C ASP A 63 -2.01 6.51 2.57
N VAL A 64 -1.37 5.97 3.61
CA VAL A 64 -1.85 4.77 4.29
C VAL A 64 -2.50 5.17 5.60
N SER A 65 -3.76 4.83 5.74
CA SER A 65 -4.52 5.09 6.97
C SER A 65 -4.73 3.79 7.72
N ILE A 66 -5.04 3.91 9.01
CA ILE A 66 -5.20 2.74 9.88
C ILE A 66 -6.58 2.75 10.52
N ALA A 67 -7.22 1.58 10.54
CA ALA A 67 -8.49 1.39 11.24
C ALA A 67 -8.36 0.16 12.12
N LEU A 68 -8.95 0.21 13.32
CA LEU A 68 -8.88 -0.90 14.26
C LEU A 68 -9.87 -1.99 13.94
N SER A 69 -11.01 -1.63 13.38
CA SER A 69 -12.02 -2.61 13.00
C SER A 69 -12.19 -2.58 11.50
N ARG A 70 -12.81 -3.62 10.97
CA ARG A 70 -13.02 -3.71 9.53
C ARG A 70 -13.77 -2.49 9.03
N PRO A 71 -13.17 -1.71 8.13
CA PRO A 71 -13.84 -0.52 7.63
C PRO A 71 -15.03 -0.93 6.74
N MET A 72 -16.17 -0.35 7.04
CA MET A 72 -17.38 -0.58 6.25
C MET A 72 -17.94 0.78 5.87
N ASP A 73 -18.67 0.81 4.77
CA ASP A 73 -19.32 2.04 4.33
C ASP A 73 -18.34 3.19 4.14
N VAL A 74 -17.16 2.88 3.61
CA VAL A 74 -16.14 3.89 3.30
C VAL A 74 -15.85 3.83 1.81
N SER A 75 -15.40 4.94 1.26
CA SER A 75 -15.12 5.02 -0.17
C SER A 75 -13.78 4.38 -0.53
N ILE A 76 -12.99 4.00 0.46
CA ILE A 76 -11.67 3.42 0.22
C ILE A 76 -11.83 1.95 -0.11
N THR A 77 -11.36 1.55 -1.28
CA THR A 77 -11.49 0.18 -1.74
C THR A 77 -10.36 -0.70 -1.21
N ASN A 78 -9.15 -0.16 -1.12
CA ASN A 78 -7.99 -0.95 -0.70
C ASN A 78 -7.91 -0.98 0.82
N ARG A 79 -8.32 -2.11 1.39
CA ARG A 79 -8.38 -2.28 2.84
C ARG A 79 -7.78 -3.64 3.15
N PHE A 80 -6.66 -3.66 3.84
CA PHE A 80 -5.90 -4.88 4.09
C PHE A 80 -5.82 -5.18 5.57
N PRO A 81 -6.29 -6.36 6.01
CA PRO A 81 -6.06 -6.74 7.40
C PRO A 81 -4.61 -7.16 7.56
N GLY A 82 -3.99 -6.75 8.63
CA GLY A 82 -2.61 -7.09 8.90
C GLY A 82 -2.28 -6.99 10.36
N THR A 83 -1.03 -7.24 10.67
CA THR A 83 -0.52 -7.13 12.04
C THR A 83 0.53 -6.04 12.08
N ILE A 84 0.47 -5.21 13.08
CA ILE A 84 1.48 -4.17 13.27
C ILE A 84 2.78 -4.84 13.71
N ALA A 85 3.81 -4.70 12.88
CA ALA A 85 5.12 -5.29 13.15
C ALA A 85 6.06 -4.33 13.83
N GLU A 86 5.92 -3.02 13.55
CA GLU A 86 6.80 -2.01 14.12
C GLU A 86 6.03 -0.72 14.34
N VAL A 87 6.41 -0.02 15.41
CA VAL A 87 5.93 1.34 15.66
C VAL A 87 7.18 2.14 15.97
N GLU A 88 7.57 3.03 15.07
CA GLU A 88 8.78 3.82 15.24
C GLU A 88 8.43 5.29 15.35
N ARG A 89 8.78 5.89 16.47
CA ARG A 89 8.53 7.30 16.66
C ARG A 89 9.62 8.09 15.97
N LEU A 90 9.19 9.04 15.16
CA LEU A 90 10.08 9.94 14.43
C LEU A 90 9.99 11.31 15.07
N ALA A 91 10.51 12.34 14.41
CA ALA A 91 10.34 13.68 14.92
C ALA A 91 8.85 14.01 15.02
N LEU A 92 8.44 14.61 16.14
CA LEU A 92 7.05 14.95 16.32
C LEU A 92 6.54 15.79 15.15
N PRO A 93 5.33 15.54 14.68
CA PRO A 93 4.32 14.64 15.25
C PRO A 93 4.30 13.24 14.63
N TYR A 94 5.33 12.82 13.95
CA TYR A 94 5.29 11.67 13.06
C TYR A 94 5.65 10.37 13.74
N VAL A 95 4.93 9.29 13.35
CA VAL A 95 5.21 7.93 13.78
C VAL A 95 5.05 7.04 12.56
N ARG A 96 6.04 6.17 12.32
CA ARG A 96 5.95 5.17 11.26
C ARG A 96 5.42 3.89 11.86
N VAL A 97 4.31 3.41 11.31
CA VAL A 97 3.73 2.12 11.68
C VAL A 97 3.92 1.19 10.51
N THR A 98 4.51 0.03 10.75
CA THR A 98 4.74 -0.94 9.70
C THR A 98 3.83 -2.13 9.90
N PHE A 99 3.06 -2.46 8.86
CA PHE A 99 2.18 -3.61 8.85
C PHE A 99 2.86 -4.79 8.19
N GLU A 100 2.59 -5.98 8.70
CA GLU A 100 2.86 -7.21 7.99
C GLU A 100 1.59 -7.64 7.27
N LEU A 101 1.69 -7.79 5.95
CA LEU A 101 0.60 -8.25 5.11
C LEU A 101 1.08 -9.53 4.43
N GLY A 102 1.02 -10.64 5.15
CA GLY A 102 1.63 -11.86 4.63
C GLY A 102 3.14 -11.70 4.54
N ALA A 103 3.68 -11.91 3.35
CA ALA A 103 5.12 -11.78 3.14
C ALA A 103 5.55 -10.33 2.89
N GLU A 104 4.60 -9.43 2.72
CA GLU A 104 4.90 -8.04 2.38
C GLU A 104 4.80 -7.16 3.60
N ARG A 105 5.48 -6.02 3.55
CA ARG A 105 5.39 -5.02 4.60
C ARG A 105 4.93 -3.71 4.00
N LEU A 106 4.10 -3.00 4.74
CA LEU A 106 3.53 -1.73 4.30
C LEU A 106 3.71 -0.70 5.40
N HIS A 107 4.27 0.44 5.05
CA HIS A 107 4.49 1.52 6.01
C HIS A 107 3.34 2.51 5.97
N ALA A 108 2.94 2.95 7.15
CA ALA A 108 1.95 4.01 7.32
C ALA A 108 2.59 5.12 8.13
N LEU A 109 2.39 6.36 7.72
CA LEU A 109 2.86 7.50 8.50
C LEU A 109 1.65 8.13 9.17
N VAL A 110 1.64 8.12 10.49
CA VAL A 110 0.55 8.64 11.28
C VAL A 110 1.10 9.59 12.33
N THR A 111 0.22 10.16 13.15
CA THR A 111 0.65 11.07 14.20
C THR A 111 0.77 10.34 15.51
N SER A 112 1.62 10.86 16.41
CA SER A 112 1.70 10.28 17.74
C SER A 112 0.37 10.39 18.48
N GLU A 113 -0.42 11.42 18.19
CA GLU A 113 -1.75 11.51 18.76
C GLU A 113 -2.63 10.33 18.35
N SER A 114 -2.59 9.95 17.08
CA SER A 114 -3.36 8.81 16.61
C SER A 114 -2.87 7.51 17.24
N VAL A 115 -1.56 7.36 17.37
CA VAL A 115 -1.00 6.17 18.00
C VAL A 115 -1.53 6.02 19.44
N GLU A 116 -1.57 7.12 20.17
CA GLU A 116 -2.06 7.08 21.55
C GLU A 116 -3.55 6.88 21.62
N ARG A 117 -4.29 7.60 20.77
CA ARG A 117 -5.74 7.51 20.81
C ARG A 117 -6.23 6.12 20.43
N LEU A 118 -5.56 5.47 19.48
CA LEU A 118 -5.95 4.15 19.03
C LEU A 118 -5.17 3.04 19.72
N ALA A 119 -4.23 3.39 20.60
CA ALA A 119 -3.39 2.43 21.30
C ALA A 119 -2.68 1.48 20.33
N LEU A 120 -2.07 2.05 19.30
CA LEU A 120 -1.38 1.23 18.30
C LEU A 120 -0.09 0.70 18.92
N GLU A 121 0.12 -0.61 18.76
CA GLU A 121 1.30 -1.25 19.31
C GLU A 121 1.66 -2.49 18.49
N VAL A 122 2.88 -2.94 18.63
CA VAL A 122 3.34 -4.14 17.94
C VAL A 122 2.47 -5.33 18.34
N GLY A 123 2.09 -6.12 17.36
CA GLY A 123 1.26 -7.30 17.58
C GLY A 123 -0.23 -7.04 17.41
N LEU A 124 -0.64 -5.79 17.33
CA LEU A 124 -2.04 -5.46 17.19
C LEU A 124 -2.52 -5.75 15.78
N ARG A 125 -3.70 -6.37 15.68
CA ARG A 125 -4.34 -6.58 14.37
C ARG A 125 -5.11 -5.34 14.01
N ALA A 126 -4.94 -4.87 12.78
CA ALA A 126 -5.59 -3.66 12.33
C ALA A 126 -5.72 -3.70 10.82
N TRP A 127 -6.36 -2.70 10.27
CA TRP A 127 -6.59 -2.58 8.83
C TRP A 127 -5.78 -1.42 8.30
N ALA A 128 -5.07 -1.67 7.20
CA ALA A 128 -4.40 -0.62 6.45
C ALA A 128 -5.28 -0.24 5.27
N MET A 129 -5.44 1.05 5.01
CA MET A 129 -6.31 1.54 3.96
C MET A 129 -5.57 2.50 3.06
N ILE A 130 -5.77 2.35 1.75
CA ILE A 130 -5.15 3.23 0.77
C ILE A 130 -6.19 3.58 -0.28
N LYS A 131 -6.42 4.87 -0.47
CA LYS A 131 -7.32 5.30 -1.52
C LYS A 131 -6.75 4.92 -2.88
N THR A 132 -7.59 4.37 -3.75
CA THR A 132 -7.17 4.05 -5.10
C THR A 132 -6.60 5.27 -5.80
N VAL A 133 -7.22 6.43 -5.63
CA VAL A 133 -6.78 7.65 -6.32
C VAL A 133 -5.45 8.17 -5.80
N ALA A 134 -4.97 7.68 -4.67
CA ALA A 134 -3.67 8.08 -4.14
C ALA A 134 -2.54 7.26 -4.76
N ILE A 135 -2.85 6.16 -5.44
CA ILE A 135 -1.83 5.31 -6.03
C ILE A 135 -1.57 5.78 -7.45
N ALA A 136 -0.52 6.56 -7.61
CA ALA A 136 -0.20 7.14 -8.91
C ALA A 136 1.12 6.63 -9.46
N ASP A 137 1.91 5.93 -8.67
CA ASP A 137 3.25 5.53 -9.07
C ASP A 137 3.28 4.02 -9.32
N VAL A 138 2.91 3.63 -10.52
CA VAL A 138 2.92 2.23 -10.94
C VAL A 138 3.76 2.15 -12.21
N ALA A 139 4.89 1.46 -12.12
CA ALA A 139 5.81 1.34 -13.25
C ALA A 139 5.76 -0.06 -13.82
N VAL A 140 5.56 -0.15 -15.13
CA VAL A 140 5.54 -1.43 -15.83
C VAL A 140 6.96 -1.94 -15.93
N GLN A 141 7.17 -3.22 -15.60
CA GLN A 141 8.48 -3.82 -15.68
C GLN A 141 8.72 -4.34 -17.07
N ALA A 142 9.86 -3.97 -17.66
CA ALA A 142 10.20 -4.40 -19.00
C ALA A 142 10.52 -5.89 -19.01
N ARG A 143 11.03 -6.42 -17.90
CA ARG A 143 11.36 -7.81 -17.82
C ARG A 143 10.47 -8.46 -16.83
N SER A 144 10.39 -9.75 -16.91
CA SER A 144 9.66 -10.53 -15.96
C SER A 144 10.23 -10.32 -14.57
N VAL A 145 9.40 -9.94 -13.65
CA VAL A 145 9.79 -9.72 -12.27
C VAL A 145 9.34 -10.94 -11.49
N PRO A 146 10.21 -11.56 -10.69
CA PRO A 146 9.79 -12.68 -9.87
C PRO A 146 8.72 -12.20 -8.91
N THR A 147 7.54 -12.73 -9.06
CA THR A 147 6.40 -12.33 -8.24
C THR A 147 5.81 -13.61 -7.68
N PRO A 148 5.49 -13.62 -6.39
CA PRO A 148 4.87 -14.80 -5.83
C PRO A 148 3.61 -15.14 -6.58
N ARG A 149 3.39 -16.40 -6.80
CA ARG A 149 2.19 -16.81 -7.47
C ARG A 149 1.04 -16.62 -6.56
N ARG A 150 -0.02 -16.13 -7.13
CA ARG A 150 -1.21 -15.91 -6.38
C ARG A 150 -1.89 -17.22 -6.01
N TRP A 151 -1.75 -18.23 -6.87
CA TRP A 151 -2.37 -19.50 -6.61
C TRP A 151 -1.44 -20.58 -7.10
N PRO A 152 -1.68 -21.82 -6.71
CA PRO A 152 -0.82 -22.89 -7.14
C PRO A 152 -0.83 -23.05 -8.63
N SER A 153 0.09 -23.85 -9.11
CA SER A 153 0.30 -23.94 -10.54
C SER A 153 -0.84 -24.63 -11.25
N THR A 154 -1.89 -24.94 -10.57
CA THR A 154 -3.03 -25.48 -11.22
C THR A 154 -3.60 -24.52 -12.25
N ASP A 155 -3.28 -23.28 -12.10
CA ASP A 155 -3.72 -22.35 -13.06
C ASP A 155 -2.99 -22.50 -14.36
N LYS A 156 -1.92 -23.31 -14.40
CA LYS A 156 -1.21 -23.37 -15.49
C LYS A 156 -1.69 -24.41 -16.41
N PRO A 157 -1.82 -24.10 -17.58
CA PRO A 157 -2.22 -25.07 -18.52
C PRO A 157 -1.17 -26.07 -18.72
N ASP A 158 -1.21 -26.97 -19.06
CA ASP A 158 -0.20 -27.87 -19.26
C ASP A 158 0.14 -28.07 -20.58
#